data_12e00de9e6dbcdcf0cd8867028869b5c
#
_entry.id   12e00de9e6dbcdcf0cd8867028869b5c
#
_cell.length_a   1.000
_cell.length_b   1.000
_cell.length_c   1.000
_cell.angle_alpha   90.00
_cell.angle_beta   90.00
_cell.angle_gamma   90.00
#
_symmetry.space_group_name_H-M   'P 1'
#
loop_
_entity.id
_entity.type
_entity.pdbx_description
1 polymer ?
#
loop_
_entity_poly.entity_id
_entity_poly.type
_entity_poly.pdbx_seq_one_letter_code
_entity_poly.pdbx_strand_id
1 'polypeptide(L)'
;MMKMWLKLMAAAFVLTSLTGCWDLKTIQDTNYMTAIGFDYKDGKYIVYGQMLDFASVAKQGGGPSAQLPLIWVGKEEGVTVSEAFNKLYRTSQQRVFWGHVGAYLFSKNALNQGISKFTDGNVRYSETRFTQWFYSTDESIEDIFSVIPFFNVSPMSSILMQPIDSFRQRSYISPHRLFWVASRLREPGETVMLPTLDIVDEVWRKNKKPDPKLRVNGVYALNMHRSLQWFSEEEFVGARWLNTYTIRTPMVVYREGKAVHTVLIKPKSHINIRADGDKPTFDVEVIAPSTIAEVFEEVDEAELKKLVAKQVKEEIEQTFKLGKSRGIDVYELEHILYRHDFATWAKLTAYGEKPLSDYELGTIHVKPRILHSGMLKTNIKQTQY
;
A
#
# COMPACT_ATOMS: atom_id res chain seq x y z
N MET A 1 41.08 -30.41 57.43
CA MET A 1 40.48 -29.08 57.17
C MET A 1 40.51 -28.73 55.69
N MET A 2 41.62 -28.81 54.97
CA MET A 2 41.75 -28.46 53.55
C MET A 2 40.76 -29.19 52.60
N LYS A 3 40.54 -30.49 52.79
CA LYS A 3 39.57 -31.28 52.01
C LYS A 3 38.11 -30.88 52.22
N MET A 4 37.79 -30.35 53.40
CA MET A 4 36.44 -29.87 53.71
C MET A 4 36.17 -28.50 53.05
N TRP A 5 37.17 -27.62 53.06
CA TRP A 5 37.08 -26.32 52.33
C TRP A 5 36.96 -26.49 50.81
N LEU A 6 37.66 -27.49 50.23
CA LEU A 6 37.55 -27.81 48.79
C LEU A 6 36.15 -28.30 48.43
N LYS A 7 35.52 -29.10 49.26
CA LYS A 7 34.13 -29.57 49.06
C LYS A 7 33.14 -28.45 49.19
N LEU A 8 33.34 -27.53 50.13
CA LEU A 8 32.50 -26.34 50.31
C LEU A 8 32.63 -25.38 49.10
N MET A 9 33.83 -25.14 48.58
CA MET A 9 34.04 -24.37 47.37
C MET A 9 33.42 -25.02 46.12
N ALA A 10 33.55 -26.32 45.95
CA ALA A 10 32.92 -27.05 44.87
C ALA A 10 31.37 -26.99 44.95
N ALA A 11 30.82 -27.15 46.16
CA ALA A 11 29.37 -27.01 46.37
C ALA A 11 28.87 -25.59 46.10
N ALA A 12 29.61 -24.56 46.51
CA ALA A 12 29.29 -23.16 46.22
C ALA A 12 29.36 -22.88 44.71
N PHE A 13 30.35 -23.42 44.01
CA PHE A 13 30.47 -23.29 42.53
C PHE A 13 29.33 -23.97 41.80
N VAL A 14 28.90 -25.16 42.24
CA VAL A 14 27.72 -25.85 41.69
C VAL A 14 26.43 -25.04 41.95
N LEU A 15 26.25 -24.47 43.13
CA LEU A 15 25.11 -23.65 43.49
C LEU A 15 25.04 -22.35 42.66
N THR A 16 26.17 -21.71 42.35
CA THR A 16 26.22 -20.56 41.48
C THR A 16 25.98 -20.85 40.00
N SER A 17 26.30 -22.12 39.58
CA SER A 17 26.03 -22.57 38.22
C SER A 17 24.55 -22.94 37.97
N LEU A 18 23.73 -23.06 39.01
CA LEU A 18 22.30 -23.37 38.94
C LEU A 18 21.41 -22.12 38.80
N THR A 19 21.96 -20.91 38.81
CA THR A 19 21.20 -19.67 38.64
C THR A 19 20.97 -19.29 37.17
N GLY A 20 21.04 -20.28 36.26
CA GLY A 20 20.72 -20.08 34.84
C GLY A 20 19.20 -20.03 34.60
N CYS A 21 18.76 -19.05 33.83
CA CYS A 21 17.42 -18.95 33.19
C CYS A 21 16.27 -18.41 34.03
N TRP A 22 16.47 -17.36 34.83
CA TRP A 22 15.33 -16.68 35.46
C TRP A 22 14.59 -15.71 34.56
N ASP A 23 15.02 -15.41 33.32
CA ASP A 23 14.36 -14.50 32.37
C ASP A 23 13.89 -15.22 31.08
N LEU A 24 13.43 -16.46 31.19
CA LEU A 24 12.78 -17.17 30.10
C LEU A 24 11.39 -16.56 29.88
N LYS A 25 11.34 -15.53 29.01
CA LYS A 25 10.07 -15.00 28.48
C LYS A 25 9.54 -15.98 27.45
N THR A 26 8.44 -16.65 27.79
CA THR A 26 7.79 -17.56 26.85
C THR A 26 6.99 -16.73 25.83
N ILE A 27 6.88 -17.24 24.60
CA ILE A 27 6.06 -16.61 23.54
C ILE A 27 4.62 -16.44 24.00
N GLN A 28 4.16 -17.28 24.91
CA GLN A 28 2.79 -17.28 25.44
C GLN A 28 2.51 -16.11 26.42
N ASP A 29 3.56 -15.52 27.01
CA ASP A 29 3.46 -14.45 28.00
C ASP A 29 3.65 -13.06 27.38
N THR A 30 3.33 -12.92 26.08
CA THR A 30 3.57 -11.70 25.32
C THR A 30 2.35 -11.35 24.47
N ASN A 31 1.89 -10.10 24.56
CA ASN A 31 0.85 -9.54 23.72
C ASN A 31 1.46 -8.98 22.42
N TYR A 32 1.16 -9.59 21.30
CA TYR A 32 1.73 -9.19 20.01
C TYR A 32 0.83 -8.19 19.29
N MET A 33 1.32 -6.97 19.07
CA MET A 33 0.68 -6.01 18.21
C MET A 33 0.93 -6.37 16.75
N THR A 34 -0.15 -6.40 15.95
CA THR A 34 -0.12 -6.77 14.52
C THR A 34 -0.35 -5.59 13.59
N ALA A 35 -1.13 -4.58 14.02
CA ALA A 35 -1.28 -3.33 13.30
C ALA A 35 -1.35 -2.15 14.27
N ILE A 36 -0.99 -0.97 13.78
CA ILE A 36 -1.11 0.30 14.50
C ILE A 36 -1.90 1.26 13.64
N GLY A 37 -2.90 1.90 14.25
CA GLY A 37 -3.67 2.98 13.65
C GLY A 37 -3.35 4.33 14.29
N PHE A 38 -3.40 5.38 13.49
CA PHE A 38 -3.16 6.74 13.92
C PHE A 38 -4.29 7.67 13.48
N ASP A 39 -4.79 8.43 14.45
CA ASP A 39 -5.77 9.48 14.19
C ASP A 39 -5.40 10.75 14.99
N TYR A 40 -6.03 11.86 14.65
CA TYR A 40 -5.89 13.13 15.34
C TYR A 40 -7.23 13.82 15.48
N LYS A 41 -7.65 14.10 16.69
CA LYS A 41 -8.93 14.74 16.96
C LYS A 41 -8.84 15.61 18.20
N ASP A 42 -9.47 16.79 18.16
CA ASP A 42 -9.59 17.72 19.29
C ASP A 42 -8.26 18.06 19.98
N GLY A 43 -7.20 18.25 19.16
CA GLY A 43 -5.85 18.58 19.66
C GLY A 43 -5.06 17.40 20.24
N LYS A 44 -5.57 16.18 20.15
CA LYS A 44 -4.95 14.97 20.69
C LYS A 44 -4.57 13.96 19.60
N TYR A 45 -3.47 13.28 19.85
CA TYR A 45 -3.05 12.10 19.07
C TYR A 45 -3.79 10.88 19.60
N ILE A 46 -4.39 10.13 18.68
CA ILE A 46 -5.10 8.89 18.99
C ILE A 46 -4.33 7.75 18.37
N VAL A 47 -4.08 6.71 19.16
CA VAL A 47 -3.40 5.50 18.74
C VAL A 47 -4.33 4.30 18.89
N TYR A 48 -4.40 3.46 17.87
CA TYR A 48 -5.08 2.18 17.87
C TYR A 48 -4.04 1.07 17.79
N GLY A 49 -4.22 0.02 18.57
CA GLY A 49 -3.41 -1.19 18.49
C GLY A 49 -4.28 -2.40 18.23
N GLN A 50 -3.99 -3.15 17.15
CA GLN A 50 -4.62 -4.44 16.91
C GLN A 50 -3.76 -5.55 17.50
N MET A 51 -4.37 -6.44 18.28
CA MET A 51 -3.74 -7.66 18.81
C MET A 51 -4.50 -8.90 18.35
N LEU A 52 -3.76 -9.99 18.14
CA LEU A 52 -4.30 -11.30 17.82
C LEU A 52 -3.85 -12.34 18.84
N ASP A 53 -4.71 -13.32 19.09
CA ASP A 53 -4.33 -14.53 19.83
C ASP A 53 -3.50 -15.46 18.93
N PHE A 54 -2.18 -15.39 19.05
CA PHE A 54 -1.26 -16.23 18.30
C PHE A 54 -1.38 -17.73 18.63
N ALA A 55 -1.83 -18.09 19.84
CA ALA A 55 -2.06 -19.47 20.17
C ALA A 55 -3.22 -20.06 19.36
N SER A 56 -4.28 -19.28 19.16
CA SER A 56 -5.38 -19.64 18.26
C SER A 56 -4.97 -19.67 16.80
N VAL A 57 -4.15 -18.71 16.36
CA VAL A 57 -3.61 -18.65 14.98
C VAL A 57 -2.71 -19.85 14.70
N ALA A 58 -1.82 -20.22 15.62
CA ALA A 58 -0.90 -21.35 15.47
C ALA A 58 -1.65 -22.70 15.40
N LYS A 59 -2.70 -22.88 16.18
CA LYS A 59 -3.54 -24.08 16.15
C LYS A 59 -4.30 -24.26 14.83
N GLN A 60 -4.62 -23.15 14.14
CA GLN A 60 -5.33 -23.20 12.87
C GLN A 60 -4.41 -23.57 11.68
N GLY A 61 -3.09 -23.60 11.87
CA GLY A 61 -2.12 -23.87 10.79
C GLY A 61 -2.26 -22.92 9.61
N GLY A 62 -2.88 -21.72 9.81
CA GLY A 62 -3.17 -20.75 8.78
C GLY A 62 -4.34 -21.11 7.86
N GLY A 63 -5.03 -22.24 8.07
CA GLY A 63 -6.16 -22.69 7.26
C GLY A 63 -7.52 -22.18 7.73
N PRO A 64 -8.62 -22.54 6.99
CA PRO A 64 -9.98 -22.20 7.36
C PRO A 64 -10.36 -22.72 8.75
N SER A 65 -11.09 -21.90 9.50
CA SER A 65 -11.56 -22.26 10.86
C SER A 65 -13.08 -22.13 10.97
N ALA A 66 -13.69 -23.03 11.72
CA ALA A 66 -15.10 -22.92 12.11
C ALA A 66 -15.32 -21.78 13.12
N GLN A 67 -14.28 -21.44 13.90
CA GLN A 67 -14.33 -20.37 14.89
C GLN A 67 -13.84 -19.05 14.28
N LEU A 68 -14.46 -17.95 14.68
CA LEU A 68 -13.99 -16.62 14.34
C LEU A 68 -12.64 -16.35 15.02
N PRO A 69 -11.67 -15.76 14.33
CA PRO A 69 -10.46 -15.31 14.98
C PRO A 69 -10.78 -14.22 16.00
N LEU A 70 -10.15 -14.29 17.16
CA LEU A 70 -10.29 -13.26 18.19
C LEU A 70 -9.35 -12.09 17.85
N ILE A 71 -9.95 -10.91 17.73
CA ILE A 71 -9.26 -9.66 17.48
C ILE A 71 -9.52 -8.72 18.65
N TRP A 72 -8.48 -8.15 19.21
CA TRP A 72 -8.61 -7.05 20.17
C TRP A 72 -8.13 -5.76 19.53
N VAL A 73 -8.90 -4.70 19.65
CA VAL A 73 -8.52 -3.36 19.23
C VAL A 73 -8.50 -2.47 20.45
N GLY A 74 -7.31 -2.03 20.86
CA GLY A 74 -7.12 -1.03 21.90
C GLY A 74 -7.06 0.36 21.31
N LYS A 75 -7.60 1.36 22.03
CA LYS A 75 -7.59 2.76 21.62
C LYS A 75 -7.24 3.62 22.83
N GLU A 76 -6.29 4.55 22.66
CA GLU A 76 -5.96 5.56 23.68
C GLU A 76 -5.58 6.88 23.00
N GLU A 77 -5.73 7.97 23.77
CA GLU A 77 -5.39 9.32 23.32
C GLU A 77 -4.33 9.97 24.22
N GLY A 78 -3.54 10.85 23.63
CA GLY A 78 -2.51 11.61 24.38
C GLY A 78 -2.19 12.95 23.74
N VAL A 79 -1.51 13.80 24.47
CA VAL A 79 -0.95 15.05 23.90
C VAL A 79 0.28 14.77 23.02
N THR A 80 0.83 13.56 23.14
CA THR A 80 1.85 13.00 22.24
C THR A 80 1.49 11.56 21.88
N VAL A 81 2.03 11.08 20.74
CA VAL A 81 1.89 9.69 20.32
C VAL A 81 2.43 8.73 21.38
N SER A 82 3.60 9.05 21.97
CA SER A 82 4.22 8.23 23.01
C SER A 82 3.37 8.14 24.28
N GLU A 83 2.67 9.21 24.66
CA GLU A 83 1.74 9.17 25.79
C GLU A 83 0.56 8.25 25.49
N ALA A 84 -0.02 8.32 24.29
CA ALA A 84 -1.12 7.44 23.89
C ALA A 84 -0.69 5.96 23.94
N PHE A 85 0.52 5.62 23.43
CA PHE A 85 1.08 4.28 23.56
C PHE A 85 1.27 3.85 25.01
N ASN A 86 1.80 4.73 25.87
CA ASN A 86 2.00 4.41 27.28
C ASN A 86 0.67 4.15 28.01
N LYS A 87 -0.40 4.82 27.61
CA LYS A 87 -1.74 4.56 28.17
C LYS A 87 -2.27 3.19 27.79
N LEU A 88 -2.00 2.69 26.57
CA LEU A 88 -2.35 1.31 26.17
C LEU A 88 -1.74 0.26 27.10
N TYR A 89 -0.52 0.49 27.64
CA TYR A 89 0.12 -0.43 28.57
C TYR A 89 -0.61 -0.56 29.91
N ARG A 90 -1.43 0.42 30.32
CA ARG A 90 -2.14 0.40 31.61
C ARG A 90 -3.13 -0.75 31.72
N THR A 91 -3.64 -1.22 30.59
CA THR A 91 -4.61 -2.33 30.52
C THR A 91 -4.00 -3.62 30.02
N SER A 92 -2.73 -3.59 29.62
CA SER A 92 -2.01 -4.80 29.17
C SER A 92 -1.51 -5.59 30.38
N GLN A 93 -1.97 -6.84 30.51
CA GLN A 93 -1.55 -7.73 31.60
C GLN A 93 -0.16 -8.34 31.35
N GLN A 94 0.25 -8.42 30.07
CA GLN A 94 1.50 -9.00 29.63
C GLN A 94 2.32 -7.95 28.89
N ARG A 95 3.60 -8.24 28.66
CA ARG A 95 4.46 -7.37 27.85
C ARG A 95 3.89 -7.21 26.47
N VAL A 96 3.76 -5.98 26.01
CA VAL A 96 3.39 -5.66 24.62
C VAL A 96 4.63 -5.69 23.75
N PHE A 97 4.58 -6.44 22.66
CA PHE A 97 5.66 -6.59 21.68
C PHE A 97 5.26 -6.04 20.31
N TRP A 98 6.06 -5.11 19.81
CA TRP A 98 5.79 -4.35 18.58
C TRP A 98 6.48 -4.92 17.34
N GLY A 99 7.37 -5.89 17.49
CA GLY A 99 8.15 -6.47 16.40
C GLY A 99 7.33 -7.26 15.37
N HIS A 100 6.05 -7.53 15.64
CA HIS A 100 5.13 -8.19 14.72
C HIS A 100 4.16 -7.23 14.01
N VAL A 101 4.28 -5.94 14.23
CA VAL A 101 3.48 -4.94 13.51
C VAL A 101 3.75 -5.06 12.02
N GLY A 102 2.72 -5.44 11.25
CA GLY A 102 2.75 -5.65 9.81
C GLY A 102 2.17 -4.49 9.01
N ALA A 103 1.34 -3.64 9.63
CA ALA A 103 0.69 -2.53 8.94
C ALA A 103 0.54 -1.28 9.82
N TYR A 104 0.63 -0.12 9.18
CA TYR A 104 0.23 1.18 9.70
C TYR A 104 -0.95 1.71 8.92
N LEU A 105 -1.93 2.24 9.63
CA LEU A 105 -3.15 2.83 9.08
C LEU A 105 -3.33 4.26 9.60
N PHE A 106 -3.45 5.23 8.70
CA PHE A 106 -3.60 6.64 9.03
C PHE A 106 -4.98 7.14 8.65
N SER A 107 -5.64 7.81 9.58
CA SER A 107 -6.81 8.60 9.22
C SER A 107 -6.40 9.83 8.38
N LYS A 108 -7.34 10.40 7.64
CA LYS A 108 -7.15 11.69 6.96
C LYS A 108 -6.66 12.78 7.91
N ASN A 109 -7.20 12.83 9.13
CA ASN A 109 -6.80 13.82 10.13
C ASN A 109 -5.35 13.63 10.56
N ALA A 110 -4.91 12.39 10.74
CA ALA A 110 -3.51 12.09 11.04
C ALA A 110 -2.59 12.49 9.89
N LEU A 111 -2.98 12.22 8.64
CA LEU A 111 -2.20 12.64 7.45
C LEU A 111 -2.05 14.15 7.38
N ASN A 112 -3.10 14.92 7.67
CA ASN A 112 -3.06 16.39 7.72
C ASN A 112 -2.08 16.93 8.78
N GLN A 113 -1.85 16.20 9.87
CA GLN A 113 -0.85 16.55 10.88
C GLN A 113 0.59 16.27 10.43
N GLY A 114 0.75 15.40 9.43
CA GLY A 114 2.04 14.95 8.90
C GLY A 114 2.52 13.65 9.53
N ILE A 115 2.85 12.70 8.67
CA ILE A 115 3.25 11.32 9.04
C ILE A 115 4.41 11.28 10.04
N SER A 116 5.39 12.18 9.90
CA SER A 116 6.57 12.23 10.77
C SER A 116 6.24 12.41 12.25
N LYS A 117 5.18 13.15 12.59
CA LYS A 117 4.75 13.35 13.98
C LYS A 117 4.30 12.07 14.66
N PHE A 118 3.77 11.12 13.88
CA PHE A 118 3.28 9.84 14.39
C PHE A 118 4.37 8.76 14.37
N THR A 119 5.27 8.82 13.42
CA THR A 119 6.28 7.78 13.23
C THR A 119 7.57 8.04 14.02
N ASP A 120 7.89 9.28 14.38
CA ASP A 120 9.15 9.63 15.06
C ASP A 120 9.34 8.84 16.37
N GLY A 121 8.32 8.77 17.21
CA GLY A 121 8.36 7.98 18.44
C GLY A 121 8.53 6.48 18.18
N ASN A 122 7.79 5.96 17.21
CA ASN A 122 7.78 4.53 16.89
C ASN A 122 9.10 4.04 16.29
N VAL A 123 9.72 4.86 15.45
CA VAL A 123 11.00 4.56 14.79
C VAL A 123 12.17 4.48 15.80
N ARG A 124 12.03 5.09 16.96
CA ARG A 124 13.05 5.05 18.04
C ARG A 124 13.01 3.77 18.87
N TYR A 125 11.94 2.97 18.77
CA TYR A 125 11.89 1.68 19.46
C TYR A 125 12.68 0.64 18.68
N SER A 126 13.61 -0.02 19.36
CA SER A 126 14.51 -1.04 18.77
C SER A 126 13.78 -2.26 18.19
N GLU A 127 12.55 -2.52 18.63
CA GLU A 127 11.71 -3.63 18.16
C GLU A 127 11.01 -3.30 16.83
N THR A 128 10.94 -2.02 16.43
CA THR A 128 10.21 -1.59 15.24
C THR A 128 11.02 -1.87 13.98
N ARG A 129 10.39 -2.50 13.00
CA ARG A 129 10.95 -2.69 11.66
C ARG A 129 10.44 -1.57 10.75
N PHE A 130 11.06 -1.41 9.57
CA PHE A 130 10.60 -0.46 8.54
C PHE A 130 9.83 -1.15 7.41
N THR A 131 9.36 -2.37 7.65
CA THR A 131 8.76 -3.24 6.63
C THR A 131 7.25 -3.30 6.69
N GLN A 132 6.61 -2.51 7.56
CA GLN A 132 5.16 -2.42 7.67
C GLN A 132 4.54 -1.92 6.37
N TRP A 133 3.38 -2.46 6.02
CA TRP A 133 2.53 -1.88 4.99
C TRP A 133 1.94 -0.56 5.48
N PHE A 134 1.77 0.38 4.57
CA PHE A 134 1.39 1.73 4.90
C PHE A 134 0.11 2.11 4.16
N TYR A 135 -0.94 2.47 4.92
CA TYR A 135 -2.26 2.76 4.39
C TYR A 135 -2.85 4.01 5.00
N SER A 136 -3.86 4.52 4.30
CA SER A 136 -4.78 5.54 4.80
C SER A 136 -6.21 5.01 4.85
N THR A 137 -7.10 5.72 5.53
CA THR A 137 -8.54 5.44 5.56
C THR A 137 -9.35 6.69 5.92
N ASP A 138 -10.57 6.76 5.41
CA ASP A 138 -11.61 7.69 5.87
C ASP A 138 -12.63 6.97 6.76
N GLU A 139 -12.54 5.64 6.87
CA GLU A 139 -13.35 4.81 7.76
C GLU A 139 -12.85 4.82 9.21
N SER A 140 -13.65 4.27 10.12
CA SER A 140 -13.21 3.99 11.47
C SER A 140 -12.05 2.99 11.47
N ILE A 141 -10.93 3.36 12.09
CA ILE A 141 -9.75 2.49 12.22
C ILE A 141 -10.12 1.21 12.99
N GLU A 142 -10.97 1.33 14.00
CA GLU A 142 -11.46 0.19 14.79
C GLU A 142 -12.23 -0.80 13.91
N ASP A 143 -13.10 -0.29 13.01
CA ASP A 143 -13.87 -1.13 12.11
C ASP A 143 -12.97 -1.82 11.08
N ILE A 144 -12.01 -1.09 10.46
CA ILE A 144 -11.01 -1.67 9.56
C ILE A 144 -10.23 -2.81 10.24
N PHE A 145 -9.80 -2.60 11.48
CA PHE A 145 -9.02 -3.59 12.22
C PHE A 145 -9.86 -4.80 12.64
N SER A 146 -11.18 -4.67 12.68
CA SER A 146 -12.12 -5.72 13.09
C SER A 146 -12.63 -6.58 11.93
N VAL A 147 -12.32 -6.22 10.66
CA VAL A 147 -12.77 -7.00 9.50
C VAL A 147 -12.10 -8.36 9.44
N ILE A 148 -12.92 -9.41 9.34
CA ILE A 148 -12.47 -10.80 9.27
C ILE A 148 -12.28 -11.23 7.80
N PRO A 149 -11.15 -11.85 7.44
CA PRO A 149 -10.94 -12.41 6.11
C PRO A 149 -11.90 -13.56 5.80
N PHE A 150 -11.91 -14.00 4.51
CA PHE A 150 -12.68 -15.18 4.10
C PHE A 150 -12.30 -16.41 4.91
N PHE A 151 -13.27 -17.33 5.07
CA PHE A 151 -13.08 -18.64 5.72
C PHE A 151 -12.61 -18.55 7.17
N ASN A 152 -12.82 -17.40 7.83
CA ASN A 152 -12.35 -17.13 9.19
C ASN A 152 -10.85 -17.39 9.39
N VAL A 153 -10.04 -17.22 8.34
CA VAL A 153 -8.59 -17.30 8.49
C VAL A 153 -8.08 -16.13 9.35
N SER A 154 -6.86 -16.26 9.81
CA SER A 154 -6.23 -15.21 10.61
C SER A 154 -6.25 -13.86 9.89
N PRO A 155 -6.52 -12.74 10.58
CA PRO A 155 -6.35 -11.38 10.05
C PRO A 155 -4.98 -11.10 9.44
N MET A 156 -3.96 -11.88 9.80
CA MET A 156 -2.63 -11.84 9.15
C MET A 156 -2.66 -12.20 7.65
N SER A 157 -3.75 -12.84 7.18
CA SER A 157 -3.97 -13.16 5.76
C SER A 157 -4.86 -12.13 5.05
N SER A 158 -5.21 -11.03 5.71
CA SER A 158 -6.01 -9.95 5.12
C SER A 158 -5.20 -9.09 4.16
N ILE A 159 -5.89 -8.29 3.35
CA ILE A 159 -5.26 -7.29 2.45
C ILE A 159 -4.43 -6.26 3.24
N LEU A 160 -4.78 -6.01 4.50
CA LEU A 160 -4.03 -5.14 5.42
C LEU A 160 -2.60 -5.66 5.64
N MET A 161 -2.42 -6.99 5.75
CA MET A 161 -1.14 -7.63 6.07
C MET A 161 -0.45 -8.25 4.85
N GLN A 162 -1.22 -8.69 3.85
CA GLN A 162 -0.73 -9.40 2.66
C GLN A 162 -1.36 -8.86 1.37
N PRO A 163 -1.10 -7.60 0.98
CA PRO A 163 -1.72 -6.98 -0.18
C PRO A 163 -1.20 -7.47 -1.53
N ILE A 164 -0.05 -8.13 -1.54
CA ILE A 164 0.68 -8.43 -2.79
C ILE A 164 -0.11 -9.34 -3.72
N ASP A 165 -0.77 -10.37 -3.20
CA ASP A 165 -1.50 -11.32 -4.03
C ASP A 165 -2.75 -10.70 -4.64
N SER A 166 -3.44 -9.83 -3.91
CA SER A 166 -4.54 -9.03 -4.45
C SER A 166 -4.04 -8.07 -5.54
N PHE A 167 -2.95 -7.35 -5.28
CA PHE A 167 -2.34 -6.46 -6.26
C PHE A 167 -1.85 -7.17 -7.51
N ARG A 168 -1.29 -8.38 -7.40
CA ARG A 168 -0.87 -9.18 -8.55
C ARG A 168 -2.02 -9.59 -9.47
N GLN A 169 -3.21 -9.78 -8.90
CA GLN A 169 -4.42 -10.12 -9.68
C GLN A 169 -4.99 -8.88 -10.39
N ARG A 170 -4.92 -7.71 -9.76
CA ARG A 170 -5.46 -6.46 -10.25
C ARG A 170 -4.58 -5.28 -9.79
N SER A 171 -3.61 -4.92 -10.64
CA SER A 171 -2.58 -3.92 -10.31
C SER A 171 -3.06 -2.51 -10.66
N TYR A 172 -3.95 -1.94 -9.83
CA TYR A 172 -4.42 -0.57 -9.99
C TYR A 172 -3.66 0.38 -9.07
N ILE A 173 -3.59 0.07 -7.78
CA ILE A 173 -2.92 0.89 -6.76
C ILE A 173 -1.89 0.02 -6.05
N SER A 174 -0.62 0.43 -6.11
CA SER A 174 0.48 -0.31 -5.50
C SER A 174 0.49 -0.19 -3.98
N PRO A 175 0.64 -1.29 -3.25
CA PRO A 175 0.92 -1.23 -1.83
C PRO A 175 2.35 -0.77 -1.57
N HIS A 176 2.54 0.04 -0.53
CA HIS A 176 3.84 0.58 -0.16
C HIS A 176 4.22 0.23 1.28
N ARG A 177 5.52 0.09 1.53
CA ARG A 177 6.06 -0.16 2.86
C ARG A 177 6.61 1.13 3.47
N LEU A 178 6.66 1.17 4.81
CA LEU A 178 7.14 2.34 5.56
C LEU A 178 8.50 2.84 5.08
N PHE A 179 9.48 1.96 4.83
CA PHE A 179 10.81 2.40 4.38
C PHE A 179 10.74 3.15 3.05
N TRP A 180 9.87 2.71 2.14
CA TRP A 180 9.65 3.33 0.85
C TRP A 180 8.97 4.71 0.99
N VAL A 181 7.91 4.78 1.81
CA VAL A 181 7.20 6.04 2.12
C VAL A 181 8.15 7.03 2.78
N ALA A 182 8.93 6.58 3.77
CA ALA A 182 9.85 7.44 4.51
C ALA A 182 11.00 7.99 3.66
N SER A 183 11.49 7.21 2.69
CA SER A 183 12.52 7.69 1.76
C SER A 183 11.95 8.74 0.80
N ARG A 184 10.81 8.46 0.18
CA ARG A 184 10.22 9.34 -0.83
C ARG A 184 9.69 10.67 -0.28
N LEU A 185 9.17 10.68 0.95
CA LEU A 185 8.75 11.93 1.61
C LEU A 185 9.89 12.95 1.80
N ARG A 186 11.16 12.52 1.64
CA ARG A 186 12.36 13.36 1.77
C ARG A 186 13.04 13.69 0.44
N GLU A 187 12.61 13.02 -0.63
CA GLU A 187 13.18 13.25 -1.95
C GLU A 187 12.50 14.43 -2.63
N PRO A 188 13.27 15.33 -3.26
CA PRO A 188 12.72 16.48 -3.97
C PRO A 188 11.81 16.06 -5.14
N GLY A 189 10.64 16.69 -5.23
CA GLY A 189 9.69 16.47 -6.32
C GLY A 189 8.92 15.16 -6.25
N GLU A 190 9.12 14.35 -5.22
CA GLU A 190 8.38 13.10 -5.04
C GLU A 190 6.96 13.36 -4.50
N THR A 191 6.03 12.55 -4.98
CA THR A 191 4.67 12.48 -4.46
C THR A 191 4.39 11.06 -3.96
N VAL A 192 4.11 10.92 -2.69
CA VAL A 192 3.79 9.62 -2.09
C VAL A 192 2.31 9.33 -2.25
N MET A 193 1.98 8.20 -2.88
CA MET A 193 0.63 7.72 -3.09
C MET A 193 0.30 6.66 -2.06
N LEU A 194 -0.47 7.01 -1.03
CA LEU A 194 -0.85 6.12 0.06
C LEU A 194 -2.16 5.40 -0.27
N PRO A 195 -2.16 4.07 -0.45
CA PRO A 195 -3.40 3.32 -0.67
C PRO A 195 -4.40 3.58 0.45
N THR A 196 -5.66 3.83 0.07
CA THR A 196 -6.76 4.06 1.01
C THR A 196 -7.59 2.79 1.14
N LEU A 197 -7.79 2.33 2.37
CA LEU A 197 -8.64 1.19 2.69
C LEU A 197 -10.05 1.66 3.05
N ASP A 198 -11.04 0.95 2.52
CA ASP A 198 -12.44 1.02 2.93
C ASP A 198 -13.02 -0.37 3.24
N ILE A 199 -14.24 -0.38 3.75
CA ILE A 199 -15.02 -1.58 4.03
C ILE A 199 -16.14 -1.68 3.01
N VAL A 200 -16.24 -2.83 2.31
CA VAL A 200 -17.32 -3.11 1.38
C VAL A 200 -18.13 -4.32 1.87
N ASP A 201 -19.43 -4.16 1.99
CA ASP A 201 -20.37 -5.17 2.50
C ASP A 201 -21.38 -5.67 1.46
N GLU A 202 -21.44 -5.04 0.29
CA GLU A 202 -22.39 -5.33 -0.77
C GLU A 202 -21.97 -6.50 -1.68
N VAL A 203 -20.66 -6.78 -1.79
CA VAL A 203 -20.10 -7.70 -2.78
C VAL A 203 -20.21 -9.15 -2.35
N TRP A 204 -19.97 -9.44 -1.09
CA TRP A 204 -19.90 -10.81 -0.58
C TRP A 204 -20.99 -11.11 0.45
N ARG A 205 -21.56 -12.30 0.35
CA ARG A 205 -22.57 -12.77 1.30
C ARG A 205 -22.19 -14.12 1.88
N LYS A 206 -22.15 -14.21 3.20
CA LYS A 206 -21.98 -15.46 3.95
C LYS A 206 -23.36 -15.93 4.42
N ASN A 207 -23.83 -17.07 3.90
CA ASN A 207 -25.17 -17.60 4.25
C ASN A 207 -26.28 -16.55 4.07
N LYS A 208 -26.28 -15.84 2.92
CA LYS A 208 -27.24 -14.77 2.54
C LYS A 208 -27.10 -13.45 3.33
N LYS A 209 -26.23 -13.36 4.34
CA LYS A 209 -25.95 -12.11 5.08
C LYS A 209 -24.73 -11.40 4.49
N PRO A 210 -24.68 -10.05 4.48
CA PRO A 210 -23.48 -9.30 4.12
C PRO A 210 -22.26 -9.82 4.88
N ASP A 211 -21.13 -9.91 4.19
CA ASP A 211 -19.84 -10.32 4.76
C ASP A 211 -18.79 -9.25 4.42
N PRO A 212 -18.64 -8.23 5.29
CA PRO A 212 -17.75 -7.09 5.04
C PRO A 212 -16.31 -7.51 4.73
N LYS A 213 -15.71 -6.87 3.73
CA LYS A 213 -14.30 -7.10 3.35
C LYS A 213 -13.58 -5.79 3.13
N LEU A 214 -12.27 -5.81 3.38
CA LEU A 214 -11.40 -4.68 3.05
C LEU A 214 -11.18 -4.58 1.54
N ARG A 215 -11.14 -3.35 1.06
CA ARG A 215 -10.83 -3.00 -0.33
C ARG A 215 -9.87 -1.81 -0.35
N VAL A 216 -9.01 -1.74 -1.36
CA VAL A 216 -8.31 -0.49 -1.72
C VAL A 216 -9.20 0.26 -2.70
N ASN A 217 -9.66 1.46 -2.32
CA ASN A 217 -10.63 2.25 -3.09
C ASN A 217 -10.05 3.53 -3.70
N GLY A 218 -8.84 3.89 -3.35
CA GLY A 218 -8.20 5.11 -3.81
C GLY A 218 -6.83 5.32 -3.21
N VAL A 219 -6.32 6.54 -3.34
CA VAL A 219 -5.04 6.96 -2.77
C VAL A 219 -5.15 8.34 -2.14
N TYR A 220 -4.46 8.57 -1.04
CA TYR A 220 -4.06 9.90 -0.62
C TYR A 220 -2.68 10.21 -1.20
N ALA A 221 -2.63 11.24 -2.04
CA ALA A 221 -1.39 11.79 -2.58
C ALA A 221 -0.83 12.86 -1.62
N LEU A 222 0.41 12.70 -1.22
CA LEU A 222 1.11 13.57 -0.28
C LEU A 222 2.48 13.93 -0.83
N ASN A 223 2.82 15.22 -0.86
CA ASN A 223 4.13 15.71 -1.27
C ASN A 223 4.86 16.45 -0.12
N MET A 224 6.13 16.80 -0.35
CA MET A 224 6.95 17.52 0.62
C MET A 224 6.40 18.90 1.01
N HIS A 225 5.59 19.53 0.15
CA HIS A 225 4.91 20.81 0.40
C HIS A 225 3.63 20.65 1.23
N ARG A 226 3.37 19.45 1.78
CA ARG A 226 2.21 19.09 2.60
C ARG A 226 0.86 19.22 1.87
N SER A 227 0.86 19.21 0.55
CA SER A 227 -0.39 19.04 -0.18
C SER A 227 -0.90 17.62 0.04
N LEU A 228 -2.15 17.49 0.46
CA LEU A 228 -2.83 16.22 0.67
C LEU A 228 -4.13 16.22 -0.14
N GLN A 229 -4.24 15.31 -1.11
CA GLN A 229 -5.42 15.16 -1.94
C GLN A 229 -5.78 13.69 -2.07
N TRP A 230 -7.06 13.39 -2.02
CA TRP A 230 -7.58 12.06 -2.27
C TRP A 230 -8.01 11.90 -3.73
N PHE A 231 -7.71 10.74 -4.29
CA PHE A 231 -8.15 10.31 -5.62
C PHE A 231 -8.81 8.95 -5.50
N SER A 232 -9.98 8.79 -6.10
CA SER A 232 -10.59 7.47 -6.23
C SER A 232 -9.77 6.57 -7.16
N GLU A 233 -10.04 5.28 -7.15
CA GLU A 233 -9.37 4.34 -8.05
C GLU A 233 -9.62 4.72 -9.51
N GLU A 234 -10.83 5.17 -9.87
CA GLU A 234 -11.20 5.60 -11.21
C GLU A 234 -10.48 6.89 -11.62
N GLU A 235 -10.35 7.84 -10.70
CA GLU A 235 -9.62 9.09 -10.94
C GLU A 235 -8.11 8.87 -11.10
N PHE A 236 -7.57 7.84 -10.43
CA PHE A 236 -6.14 7.49 -10.42
C PHE A 236 -5.76 6.42 -11.44
N VAL A 237 -6.71 5.99 -12.27
CA VAL A 237 -6.56 4.83 -13.17
C VAL A 237 -5.38 4.94 -14.14
N GLY A 238 -5.04 6.13 -14.59
CA GLY A 238 -3.93 6.35 -15.51
C GLY A 238 -2.55 6.09 -14.91
N ALA A 239 -2.43 6.17 -13.58
CA ALA A 239 -1.14 5.96 -12.90
C ALA A 239 -0.60 4.52 -13.06
N ARG A 240 -1.47 3.53 -13.25
CA ARG A 240 -1.07 2.13 -13.47
C ARG A 240 -0.19 1.92 -14.71
N TRP A 241 -0.27 2.82 -15.70
CA TRP A 241 0.49 2.72 -16.94
C TRP A 241 1.94 3.15 -16.80
N LEU A 242 2.21 4.06 -15.86
CA LEU A 242 3.54 4.60 -15.58
C LEU A 242 4.18 3.94 -14.36
N ASN A 243 3.43 3.15 -13.61
CA ASN A 243 3.92 2.45 -12.43
C ASN A 243 4.68 1.18 -12.82
N THR A 244 5.97 1.12 -12.51
CA THR A 244 6.85 -0.02 -12.81
C THR A 244 6.49 -1.31 -12.05
N TYR A 245 5.68 -1.22 -11.00
CA TYR A 245 5.22 -2.37 -10.21
C TYR A 245 3.97 -3.03 -10.79
N THR A 246 3.32 -2.44 -11.81
CA THR A 246 2.13 -2.99 -12.44
C THR A 246 2.42 -4.34 -13.08
N ILE A 247 1.71 -5.38 -12.64
CA ILE A 247 1.90 -6.76 -13.12
C ILE A 247 0.78 -7.15 -14.06
N ARG A 248 -0.47 -6.97 -13.63
CA ARG A 248 -1.65 -7.39 -14.38
C ARG A 248 -2.74 -6.33 -14.22
N THR A 249 -3.19 -5.76 -15.32
CA THR A 249 -4.21 -4.71 -15.30
C THR A 249 -5.28 -4.96 -16.36
N PRO A 250 -6.49 -5.38 -15.94
CA PRO A 250 -7.61 -5.56 -16.85
C PRO A 250 -8.12 -4.20 -17.35
N MET A 251 -8.60 -4.18 -18.58
CA MET A 251 -9.18 -3.00 -19.21
C MET A 251 -10.26 -3.43 -20.20
N VAL A 252 -11.36 -2.68 -20.24
CA VAL A 252 -12.40 -2.83 -21.26
C VAL A 252 -12.22 -1.72 -22.29
N VAL A 253 -12.17 -2.09 -23.55
CA VAL A 253 -12.25 -1.14 -24.68
C VAL A 253 -13.55 -1.36 -25.45
N TYR A 254 -14.04 -0.33 -26.12
CA TYR A 254 -15.31 -0.40 -26.82
C TYR A 254 -15.11 -0.17 -28.30
N ARG A 255 -15.72 -1.06 -29.09
CA ARG A 255 -15.87 -0.93 -30.55
C ARG A 255 -17.35 -0.80 -30.87
N GLU A 256 -17.80 0.31 -31.44
CA GLU A 256 -19.20 0.53 -31.83
C GLU A 256 -20.22 0.15 -30.74
N GLY A 257 -19.88 0.44 -29.46
CA GLY A 257 -20.69 0.09 -28.30
C GLY A 257 -20.51 -1.34 -27.76
N LYS A 258 -19.72 -2.19 -28.44
CA LYS A 258 -19.44 -3.57 -28.01
C LYS A 258 -18.14 -3.63 -27.21
N ALA A 259 -18.19 -4.31 -26.07
CA ALA A 259 -17.06 -4.42 -25.17
C ALA A 259 -16.06 -5.49 -25.61
N VAL A 260 -14.77 -5.17 -25.53
CA VAL A 260 -13.67 -6.14 -25.62
C VAL A 260 -12.87 -6.05 -24.35
N HIS A 261 -12.77 -7.16 -23.62
CA HIS A 261 -12.01 -7.21 -22.38
C HIS A 261 -10.57 -7.65 -22.67
N THR A 262 -9.62 -6.79 -22.36
CA THR A 262 -8.19 -7.05 -22.50
C THR A 262 -7.52 -7.03 -21.14
N VAL A 263 -6.42 -7.76 -21.02
CA VAL A 263 -5.56 -7.72 -19.82
C VAL A 263 -4.16 -7.38 -20.26
N LEU A 264 -3.64 -6.26 -19.72
CA LEU A 264 -2.28 -5.83 -20.00
C LEU A 264 -1.36 -6.40 -18.92
N ILE A 265 -0.21 -6.89 -19.36
CA ILE A 265 0.74 -7.62 -18.52
C ILE A 265 2.07 -6.88 -18.50
N LYS A 266 2.48 -6.45 -17.28
CA LYS A 266 3.75 -5.76 -17.08
C LYS A 266 4.02 -4.66 -18.11
N PRO A 267 3.14 -3.64 -18.20
CA PRO A 267 3.39 -2.50 -19.07
C PRO A 267 4.72 -1.88 -18.69
N LYS A 268 5.43 -1.33 -19.67
CA LYS A 268 6.68 -0.59 -19.44
C LYS A 268 6.49 0.82 -19.96
N SER A 269 6.89 1.79 -19.16
CA SER A 269 6.84 3.19 -19.55
C SER A 269 8.24 3.82 -19.55
N HIS A 270 8.38 4.81 -20.39
CA HIS A 270 9.54 5.69 -20.42
C HIS A 270 9.07 7.13 -20.59
N ILE A 271 9.65 8.05 -19.84
CA ILE A 271 9.32 9.46 -19.88
C ILE A 271 10.57 10.23 -20.34
N ASN A 272 10.44 10.96 -21.44
CA ASN A 272 11.46 11.83 -21.98
C ASN A 272 11.11 13.29 -21.65
N ILE A 273 12.12 14.04 -21.21
CA ILE A 273 11.98 15.47 -20.91
C ILE A 273 12.43 16.28 -22.11
N ARG A 274 11.62 17.24 -22.49
CA ARG A 274 12.03 18.35 -23.35
C ARG A 274 12.00 19.62 -22.51
N ALA A 275 13.18 20.14 -22.20
CA ALA A 275 13.35 21.34 -21.39
C ALA A 275 13.71 22.58 -22.23
N ASP A 276 13.10 22.72 -23.40
CA ASP A 276 13.33 23.86 -24.30
C ASP A 276 12.61 25.12 -23.76
N GLY A 277 13.26 25.86 -22.88
CA GLY A 277 12.72 27.06 -22.25
C GLY A 277 12.35 26.90 -20.78
N ASP A 278 11.43 27.78 -20.32
CA ASP A 278 11.03 27.84 -18.91
C ASP A 278 9.91 26.86 -18.54
N LYS A 279 9.42 26.06 -19.51
CA LYS A 279 8.30 25.14 -19.32
C LYS A 279 8.67 23.73 -19.77
N PRO A 280 9.03 22.82 -18.85
CA PRO A 280 9.37 21.45 -19.21
C PRO A 280 8.13 20.69 -19.72
N THR A 281 8.35 19.92 -20.78
CA THR A 281 7.34 19.05 -21.41
C THR A 281 7.80 17.61 -21.28
N PHE A 282 6.88 16.72 -20.89
CA PHE A 282 7.16 15.32 -20.64
C PHE A 282 6.47 14.44 -21.69
N ASP A 283 7.25 13.84 -22.59
CA ASP A 283 6.75 12.88 -23.56
C ASP A 283 6.75 11.48 -22.96
N VAL A 284 5.65 10.76 -23.12
CA VAL A 284 5.45 9.44 -22.51
C VAL A 284 5.40 8.36 -23.58
N GLU A 285 6.22 7.33 -23.43
CA GLU A 285 6.11 6.09 -24.22
C GLU A 285 5.64 4.96 -23.32
N VAL A 286 4.61 4.20 -23.74
CA VAL A 286 4.10 3.02 -23.04
C VAL A 286 4.13 1.82 -23.97
N ILE A 287 4.86 0.76 -23.59
CA ILE A 287 4.78 -0.55 -24.22
C ILE A 287 3.80 -1.39 -23.41
N ALA A 288 2.72 -1.84 -24.04
CA ALA A 288 1.60 -2.49 -23.38
C ALA A 288 1.35 -3.90 -23.93
N PRO A 289 2.08 -4.94 -23.42
CA PRO A 289 1.79 -6.32 -23.77
C PRO A 289 0.38 -6.70 -23.29
N SER A 290 -0.48 -7.18 -24.18
CA SER A 290 -1.90 -7.41 -23.94
C SER A 290 -2.31 -8.82 -24.31
N THR A 291 -3.23 -9.39 -23.54
CA THR A 291 -3.95 -10.61 -23.87
C THR A 291 -5.43 -10.30 -23.99
N ILE A 292 -6.13 -10.99 -24.87
CA ILE A 292 -7.58 -10.88 -24.99
C ILE A 292 -8.19 -11.84 -23.97
N ALA A 293 -9.02 -11.32 -23.06
CA ALA A 293 -9.72 -12.11 -22.06
C ALA A 293 -11.13 -12.50 -22.52
N GLU A 294 -11.82 -11.56 -23.20
CA GLU A 294 -13.17 -11.79 -23.70
C GLU A 294 -13.44 -10.90 -24.91
N VAL A 295 -14.08 -11.46 -25.93
CA VAL A 295 -14.50 -10.76 -27.12
C VAL A 295 -15.86 -11.31 -27.56
N PHE A 296 -16.81 -10.42 -27.83
CA PHE A 296 -18.16 -10.82 -28.25
C PHE A 296 -18.31 -10.88 -29.76
N GLU A 297 -17.41 -10.26 -30.52
CA GLU A 297 -17.36 -10.31 -32.00
C GLU A 297 -15.92 -10.27 -32.50
N GLU A 298 -15.70 -10.70 -33.75
CA GLU A 298 -14.37 -10.61 -34.37
C GLU A 298 -13.89 -9.16 -34.40
N VAL A 299 -12.72 -8.95 -33.84
CA VAL A 299 -12.02 -7.67 -33.88
C VAL A 299 -10.68 -7.89 -34.53
N ASP A 300 -10.40 -7.08 -35.55
CA ASP A 300 -9.07 -7.08 -36.17
C ASP A 300 -8.00 -6.66 -35.18
N GLU A 301 -6.84 -7.31 -35.24
CA GLU A 301 -5.73 -7.04 -34.31
C GLU A 301 -5.24 -5.59 -34.41
N ALA A 302 -5.18 -5.03 -35.61
CA ALA A 302 -4.74 -3.65 -35.81
C ALA A 302 -5.74 -2.64 -35.21
N GLU A 303 -7.03 -2.94 -35.35
CA GLU A 303 -8.11 -2.14 -34.74
C GLU A 303 -8.07 -2.25 -33.21
N LEU A 304 -7.92 -3.45 -32.66
CA LEU A 304 -7.80 -3.65 -31.21
C LEU A 304 -6.59 -2.88 -30.63
N LYS A 305 -5.44 -2.92 -31.30
CA LYS A 305 -4.27 -2.13 -30.92
C LYS A 305 -4.57 -0.64 -30.87
N LYS A 306 -5.33 -0.11 -31.84
CA LYS A 306 -5.74 1.31 -31.84
C LYS A 306 -6.66 1.63 -30.66
N LEU A 307 -7.63 0.78 -30.37
CA LEU A 307 -8.56 0.97 -29.24
C LEU A 307 -7.83 0.94 -27.89
N VAL A 308 -6.93 -0.04 -27.68
CA VAL A 308 -6.11 -0.14 -26.49
C VAL A 308 -5.21 1.09 -26.34
N ALA A 309 -4.54 1.51 -27.43
CA ALA A 309 -3.68 2.69 -27.40
C ALA A 309 -4.45 3.97 -27.05
N LYS A 310 -5.63 4.13 -27.63
CA LYS A 310 -6.51 5.26 -27.34
C LYS A 310 -6.92 5.30 -25.88
N GLN A 311 -7.42 4.19 -25.34
CA GLN A 311 -7.88 4.11 -23.95
C GLN A 311 -6.75 4.39 -22.94
N VAL A 312 -5.57 3.78 -23.14
CA VAL A 312 -4.40 4.02 -22.28
C VAL A 312 -4.00 5.50 -22.29
N LYS A 313 -3.98 6.11 -23.47
CA LYS A 313 -3.67 7.52 -23.63
C LYS A 313 -4.68 8.41 -22.90
N GLU A 314 -5.96 8.14 -23.06
CA GLU A 314 -7.05 8.91 -22.42
C GLU A 314 -6.98 8.80 -20.90
N GLU A 315 -6.74 7.62 -20.35
CA GLU A 315 -6.57 7.42 -18.89
C GLU A 315 -5.36 8.20 -18.34
N ILE A 316 -4.21 8.19 -19.05
CA ILE A 316 -3.04 8.96 -18.64
C ILE A 316 -3.34 10.46 -18.66
N GLU A 317 -3.95 10.97 -19.74
CA GLU A 317 -4.29 12.40 -19.87
C GLU A 317 -5.29 12.85 -18.81
N GLN A 318 -6.31 12.04 -18.52
CA GLN A 318 -7.35 12.36 -17.54
C GLN A 318 -6.76 12.45 -16.12
N THR A 319 -6.00 11.42 -15.72
CA THR A 319 -5.33 11.40 -14.40
C THR A 319 -4.34 12.55 -14.26
N PHE A 320 -3.56 12.88 -15.30
CA PHE A 320 -2.66 14.04 -15.30
C PHE A 320 -3.42 15.36 -15.10
N LYS A 321 -4.46 15.59 -15.90
CA LYS A 321 -5.26 16.84 -15.83
C LYS A 321 -5.88 17.00 -14.44
N LEU A 322 -6.40 15.92 -13.88
CA LEU A 322 -7.01 15.95 -12.56
C LEU A 322 -5.95 16.21 -11.47
N GLY A 323 -4.81 15.52 -11.51
CA GLY A 323 -3.70 15.78 -10.59
C GLY A 323 -3.26 17.24 -10.63
N LYS A 324 -3.01 17.76 -11.83
CA LYS A 324 -2.61 19.16 -12.02
C LYS A 324 -3.66 20.15 -11.49
N SER A 325 -4.94 19.89 -11.72
CA SER A 325 -6.03 20.75 -11.21
C SER A 325 -6.12 20.78 -9.68
N ARG A 326 -5.65 19.72 -9.00
CA ARG A 326 -5.59 19.59 -7.54
C ARG A 326 -4.22 19.96 -6.95
N GLY A 327 -3.28 20.42 -7.78
CA GLY A 327 -1.92 20.78 -7.35
C GLY A 327 -1.06 19.59 -6.93
N ILE A 328 -1.33 18.40 -7.50
CA ILE A 328 -0.59 17.17 -7.26
C ILE A 328 0.06 16.66 -8.54
N ASP A 329 1.34 16.40 -8.46
CA ASP A 329 2.09 15.71 -9.51
C ASP A 329 1.91 14.20 -9.37
N VAL A 330 0.90 13.65 -10.01
CA VAL A 330 0.53 12.23 -9.91
C VAL A 330 1.50 11.27 -10.59
N TYR A 331 2.41 11.80 -11.42
CA TYR A 331 3.39 11.01 -12.18
C TYR A 331 4.83 11.25 -11.75
N GLU A 332 5.03 12.03 -10.69
CA GLU A 332 6.36 12.35 -10.15
C GLU A 332 7.27 13.01 -11.21
N LEU A 333 6.68 13.82 -12.10
CA LEU A 333 7.39 14.48 -13.21
C LEU A 333 8.40 15.49 -12.70
N GLU A 334 8.12 16.16 -11.58
CA GLU A 334 9.07 17.04 -10.90
C GLU A 334 10.31 16.28 -10.43
N HIS A 335 10.12 15.07 -9.85
CA HIS A 335 11.23 14.23 -9.44
C HIS A 335 12.03 13.74 -10.64
N ILE A 336 11.39 13.39 -11.75
CA ILE A 336 12.04 13.03 -13.00
C ILE A 336 12.89 14.20 -13.50
N LEU A 337 12.37 15.44 -13.48
CA LEU A 337 13.13 16.63 -13.83
C LEU A 337 14.31 16.85 -12.89
N TYR A 338 14.11 16.74 -11.58
CA TYR A 338 15.16 16.82 -10.57
C TYR A 338 16.34 15.86 -10.86
N ARG A 339 16.01 14.63 -11.26
CA ARG A 339 17.01 13.59 -11.52
C ARG A 339 17.76 13.75 -12.84
N HIS A 340 17.14 14.30 -13.87
CA HIS A 340 17.66 14.36 -15.22
C HIS A 340 18.18 15.75 -15.63
N ASP A 341 17.59 16.81 -15.10
CA ASP A 341 18.00 18.19 -15.35
C ASP A 341 17.87 19.03 -14.07
N PHE A 342 18.83 18.84 -13.18
CA PHE A 342 18.87 19.54 -11.89
C PHE A 342 18.91 21.07 -12.06
N ALA A 343 19.60 21.59 -13.09
CA ALA A 343 19.73 23.04 -13.29
C ALA A 343 18.37 23.68 -13.60
N THR A 344 17.61 23.08 -14.50
CA THR A 344 16.25 23.52 -14.82
C THR A 344 15.31 23.35 -13.63
N TRP A 345 15.36 22.20 -12.95
CA TRP A 345 14.56 21.99 -11.74
C TRP A 345 14.85 23.03 -10.66
N ALA A 346 16.12 23.27 -10.33
CA ALA A 346 16.52 24.23 -9.30
C ALA A 346 16.04 25.67 -9.62
N LYS A 347 16.13 26.06 -10.90
CA LYS A 347 15.63 27.36 -11.36
C LYS A 347 14.11 27.47 -11.19
N LEU A 348 13.35 26.46 -11.63
CA LEU A 348 11.89 26.50 -11.67
C LEU A 348 11.25 26.33 -10.29
N THR A 349 11.90 25.56 -9.40
CA THR A 349 11.36 25.29 -8.05
C THR A 349 12.02 26.11 -6.94
N ALA A 350 12.94 27.03 -7.29
CA ALA A 350 13.77 27.73 -6.31
C ALA A 350 14.47 26.76 -5.35
N TYR A 351 15.17 25.78 -5.90
CA TYR A 351 15.85 24.71 -5.16
C TYR A 351 14.91 23.87 -4.27
N GLY A 352 13.67 23.68 -4.71
CA GLY A 352 12.65 22.90 -3.99
C GLY A 352 11.88 23.69 -2.93
N GLU A 353 12.03 25.01 -2.83
CA GLU A 353 11.23 25.86 -1.94
C GLU A 353 9.76 25.93 -2.37
N LYS A 354 9.50 25.76 -3.66
CA LYS A 354 8.15 25.71 -4.23
C LYS A 354 8.00 24.52 -5.18
N PRO A 355 6.78 23.97 -5.32
CA PRO A 355 6.54 22.87 -6.25
C PRO A 355 6.69 23.35 -7.71
N LEU A 356 7.01 22.42 -8.60
CA LEU A 356 6.95 22.65 -10.03
C LEU A 356 5.48 22.86 -10.44
N SER A 357 5.14 24.06 -10.87
CA SER A 357 3.73 24.43 -11.19
C SER A 357 3.47 24.50 -12.70
N ASP A 358 4.45 24.97 -13.47
CA ASP A 358 4.31 25.13 -14.91
C ASP A 358 5.07 24.05 -15.67
N TYR A 359 4.36 23.01 -16.05
CA TYR A 359 4.84 21.88 -16.85
C TYR A 359 3.73 21.28 -17.68
N GLU A 360 4.06 20.56 -18.73
CA GLU A 360 3.08 19.95 -19.64
C GLU A 360 3.36 18.48 -19.90
N LEU A 361 2.28 17.74 -20.09
CA LEU A 361 2.34 16.42 -20.68
C LEU A 361 2.38 16.58 -22.20
N GLY A 362 3.43 16.09 -22.81
CA GLY A 362 3.66 16.17 -24.26
C GLY A 362 2.96 15.03 -25.01
N THR A 363 3.67 14.48 -25.97
CA THR A 363 3.15 13.36 -26.75
C THR A 363 3.11 12.07 -25.92
N ILE A 364 1.95 11.39 -25.94
CA ILE A 364 1.80 10.04 -25.37
C ILE A 364 1.79 9.04 -26.50
N HIS A 365 2.81 8.20 -26.57
CA HIS A 365 2.94 7.16 -27.57
C HIS A 365 2.75 5.78 -26.93
N VAL A 366 1.67 5.10 -27.29
CA VAL A 366 1.34 3.78 -26.74
C VAL A 366 1.56 2.71 -27.83
N LYS A 367 2.32 1.67 -27.49
CA LYS A 367 2.65 0.52 -28.37
C LYS A 367 2.04 -0.77 -27.81
N PRO A 368 0.76 -1.07 -28.07
CA PRO A 368 0.18 -2.34 -27.65
C PRO A 368 0.81 -3.51 -28.40
N ARG A 369 1.02 -4.62 -27.69
CA ARG A 369 1.49 -5.88 -28.27
C ARG A 369 0.52 -6.98 -27.88
N ILE A 370 -0.23 -7.50 -28.84
CA ILE A 370 -1.12 -8.63 -28.58
C ILE A 370 -0.25 -9.89 -28.51
N LEU A 371 -0.18 -10.51 -27.33
CA LEU A 371 0.65 -11.69 -27.07
C LEU A 371 -0.06 -12.97 -27.53
N HIS A 372 -1.31 -13.12 -27.15
CA HIS A 372 -2.18 -14.24 -27.53
C HIS A 372 -3.63 -13.92 -27.19
N SER A 373 -4.55 -14.65 -27.82
CA SER A 373 -5.99 -14.54 -27.60
C SER A 373 -6.57 -15.80 -26.91
N GLY A 374 -5.80 -16.36 -25.96
CA GLY A 374 -6.16 -17.63 -25.34
C GLY A 374 -5.94 -18.82 -26.29
N MET A 375 -6.84 -19.80 -26.21
CA MET A 375 -6.80 -20.98 -27.13
C MET A 375 -7.39 -20.69 -28.50
N LEU A 376 -8.08 -19.58 -28.69
CA LEU A 376 -8.64 -19.14 -29.96
C LEU A 376 -7.67 -18.18 -30.66
N LYS A 377 -7.40 -18.42 -31.94
CA LYS A 377 -6.65 -17.47 -32.77
C LYS A 377 -7.56 -16.32 -33.17
N THR A 378 -7.08 -15.08 -33.08
CA THR A 378 -7.80 -13.85 -33.46
C THR A 378 -8.24 -13.80 -34.94
N ASN A 379 -7.73 -14.67 -35.80
CA ASN A 379 -8.05 -14.75 -37.23
C ASN A 379 -8.88 -15.97 -37.62
N ILE A 380 -9.54 -16.63 -36.69
CA ILE A 380 -10.47 -17.70 -37.06
C ILE A 380 -11.78 -17.04 -37.49
N LYS A 381 -12.03 -16.97 -38.80
CA LYS A 381 -13.40 -16.90 -39.30
C LYS A 381 -14.15 -18.04 -38.63
N GLN A 382 -14.99 -17.73 -37.65
CA GLN A 382 -15.91 -18.74 -37.11
C GLN A 382 -16.78 -19.19 -38.26
N THR A 383 -16.53 -20.39 -38.76
CA THR A 383 -17.51 -21.08 -39.58
C THR A 383 -18.72 -21.27 -38.70
N GLN A 384 -19.79 -20.54 -38.97
CA GLN A 384 -21.09 -20.77 -38.34
C GLN A 384 -21.46 -22.21 -38.64
N TYR A 385 -21.59 -23.01 -37.58
CA TYR A 385 -22.30 -24.27 -37.62
C TYR A 385 -23.80 -24.03 -37.39
#